data_be6f8a3c970cfa15cf9365bb1886f1eb
#
_entry.id   be6f8a3c970cfa15cf9365bb1886f1eb
#
_cell.length_a   1.000
_cell.length_b   1.000
_cell.length_c   1.000
_cell.angle_alpha   90.00
_cell.angle_beta   90.00
_cell.angle_gamma   90.00
#
_symmetry.space_group_name_H-M   'P 1'
#
loop_
_entity.id
_entity.type
_entity.pdbx_description
1 polymer ?
#
loop_
_entity_poly.entity_id
_entity_poly.type
_entity_poly.pdbx_seq_one_letter_code
_entity_poly.pdbx_strand_id
1 'polypeptide(L)'
;MGRNIVKAKLDIIFKTMFSKSENEDILHSFLSTMLELPYDSIKEIVIQNSEILPETITGKFSRLDLKMQVDDKLVNVEMQIKNEPDFNDRVLYYWSKLYSGDLKSGDEYGDLKQSISINIINFNMFECPEFHSCFKVLEVNRHELLTDKCAIHFFELKKINKKINKNNRMELWLQLINAESEEELEMLRQTNVPEIQKAVMVIHQMSEDEKIQELARLREKAL
;
A
#
# COMPACT_ATOMS: atom_id res chain seq x y z
N MET A 1 -15.34 -25.46 10.47
CA MET A 1 -15.77 -24.14 9.98
C MET A 1 -14.54 -23.26 10.01
N GLY A 2 -14.07 -22.77 8.86
CA GLY A 2 -12.93 -21.85 8.82
C GLY A 2 -13.25 -20.57 9.57
N ARG A 3 -12.25 -19.98 10.26
CA ARG A 3 -12.40 -18.66 10.88
C ARG A 3 -12.75 -17.65 9.79
N ASN A 4 -13.69 -16.76 10.07
CA ASN A 4 -13.97 -15.64 9.16
C ASN A 4 -12.89 -14.59 9.38
N ILE A 5 -11.99 -14.41 8.42
CA ILE A 5 -10.90 -13.43 8.49
C ILE A 5 -11.32 -12.10 7.87
N VAL A 6 -10.82 -10.99 8.44
CA VAL A 6 -10.90 -9.69 7.75
C VAL A 6 -9.86 -9.64 6.62
N LYS A 7 -10.24 -9.08 5.49
CA LYS A 7 -9.37 -9.05 4.30
C LYS A 7 -8.47 -7.84 4.32
N ALA A 8 -7.16 -8.04 4.28
CA ALA A 8 -6.17 -6.96 4.31
C ALA A 8 -6.26 -5.99 3.12
N LYS A 9 -6.85 -6.42 1.99
CA LYS A 9 -7.11 -5.56 0.83
C LYS A 9 -8.26 -4.54 1.02
N LEU A 10 -9.05 -4.64 2.09
CA LEU A 10 -9.97 -3.57 2.45
C LEU A 10 -9.17 -2.38 2.97
N ASP A 11 -9.39 -1.20 2.38
CA ASP A 11 -8.68 0.04 2.71
C ASP A 11 -8.60 0.31 4.22
N ILE A 12 -9.72 0.10 4.94
CA ILE A 12 -9.79 0.27 6.39
C ILE A 12 -8.89 -0.72 7.15
N ILE A 13 -8.84 -1.99 6.71
CA ILE A 13 -8.00 -3.03 7.33
C ILE A 13 -6.54 -2.76 7.01
N PHE A 14 -6.23 -2.44 5.74
CA PHE A 14 -4.90 -2.05 5.29
C PHE A 14 -4.34 -0.89 6.13
N LYS A 15 -5.10 0.20 6.23
CA LYS A 15 -4.69 1.36 7.03
C LYS A 15 -4.52 1.02 8.50
N THR A 16 -5.46 0.28 9.11
CA THR A 16 -5.39 -0.11 10.52
C THR A 16 -4.15 -0.97 10.80
N MET A 17 -3.78 -1.88 9.89
CA MET A 17 -2.60 -2.73 10.04
C MET A 17 -1.30 -1.91 10.06
N PHE A 18 -1.17 -0.94 9.16
CA PHE A 18 0.08 -0.20 8.99
C PHE A 18 0.21 1.08 9.82
N SER A 19 -0.89 1.64 10.34
CA SER A 19 -0.85 2.94 11.05
C SER A 19 -0.58 2.82 12.54
N LYS A 20 -0.60 1.62 13.12
CA LYS A 20 -0.35 1.42 14.54
C LYS A 20 1.14 1.42 14.83
N SER A 21 1.57 2.15 15.87
CA SER A 21 2.98 2.22 16.30
C SER A 21 3.59 0.86 16.65
N GLU A 22 2.78 -0.05 17.19
CA GLU A 22 3.18 -1.44 17.48
C GLU A 22 3.52 -2.28 16.24
N ASN A 23 3.16 -1.78 15.05
CA ASN A 23 3.35 -2.43 13.75
C ASN A 23 4.39 -1.69 12.86
N GLU A 24 5.22 -0.86 13.44
CA GLU A 24 6.24 -0.08 12.70
C GLU A 24 7.19 -0.96 11.90
N ASP A 25 7.60 -2.11 12.46
CA ASP A 25 8.42 -3.11 11.79
C ASP A 25 7.71 -3.74 10.56
N ILE A 26 6.39 -3.96 10.64
CA ILE A 26 5.57 -4.43 9.52
C ILE A 26 5.57 -3.38 8.40
N LEU A 27 5.29 -2.11 8.74
CA LEU A 27 5.30 -1.00 7.78
C LEU A 27 6.69 -0.82 7.15
N HIS A 28 7.74 -0.87 7.96
CA HIS A 28 9.13 -0.74 7.52
C HIS A 28 9.50 -1.83 6.51
N SER A 29 9.20 -3.09 6.82
CA SER A 29 9.46 -4.22 5.94
C SER A 29 8.65 -4.14 4.64
N PHE A 30 7.39 -3.74 4.73
CA PHE A 30 6.54 -3.50 3.57
C PHE A 30 7.15 -2.43 2.65
N LEU A 31 7.48 -1.25 3.19
CA LEU A 31 8.01 -0.14 2.40
C LEU A 31 9.38 -0.45 1.80
N SER A 32 10.30 -1.05 2.56
CA SER A 32 11.60 -1.45 2.05
C SER A 32 11.46 -2.40 0.85
N THR A 33 10.47 -3.30 0.91
CA THR A 33 10.19 -4.24 -0.17
C THR A 33 9.55 -3.55 -1.38
N MET A 34 8.51 -2.72 -1.18
CA MET A 34 7.81 -2.06 -2.29
C MET A 34 8.66 -0.99 -2.99
N LEU A 35 9.57 -0.35 -2.26
CA LEU A 35 10.51 0.64 -2.77
C LEU A 35 11.82 0.02 -3.28
N GLU A 36 11.99 -1.30 -3.14
CA GLU A 36 13.22 -2.04 -3.49
C GLU A 36 14.47 -1.46 -2.78
N LEU A 37 14.30 -1.03 -1.53
CA LEU A 37 15.37 -0.48 -0.69
C LEU A 37 15.88 -1.55 0.29
N PRO A 38 17.18 -1.57 0.62
CA PRO A 38 17.67 -2.39 1.72
C PRO A 38 16.96 -2.05 3.03
N TYR A 39 16.59 -3.07 3.82
CA TYR A 39 15.86 -2.88 5.07
C TYR A 39 16.54 -1.83 5.97
N ASP A 40 17.84 -1.96 6.20
CA ASP A 40 18.62 -1.08 7.08
C ASP A 40 18.89 0.32 6.48
N SER A 41 18.51 0.57 5.23
CA SER A 41 18.71 1.89 4.59
C SER A 41 17.64 2.91 4.98
N ILE A 42 16.44 2.47 5.33
CA ILE A 42 15.37 3.35 5.83
C ILE A 42 15.66 3.66 7.31
N LYS A 43 15.79 4.95 7.64
CA LYS A 43 16.10 5.42 8.99
C LYS A 43 14.87 5.91 9.74
N GLU A 44 13.95 6.54 9.03
CA GLU A 44 12.78 7.18 9.62
C GLU A 44 11.56 7.04 8.72
N ILE A 45 10.42 6.73 9.33
CA ILE A 45 9.10 6.73 8.68
C ILE A 45 8.17 7.59 9.53
N VAL A 46 7.66 8.67 8.95
CA VAL A 46 6.69 9.56 9.61
C VAL A 46 5.36 9.53 8.87
N ILE A 47 4.35 8.92 9.47
CA ILE A 47 2.98 8.89 8.93
C ILE A 47 2.37 10.28 9.12
N GLN A 48 1.96 10.92 8.01
CA GLN A 48 1.43 12.29 8.00
C GLN A 48 -0.09 12.37 8.18
N ASN A 49 -0.83 11.28 7.89
CA ASN A 49 -2.28 11.18 8.11
C ASN A 49 -2.58 9.98 9.00
N SER A 50 -2.72 10.23 10.29
CA SER A 50 -2.96 9.19 11.30
C SER A 50 -4.44 8.95 11.64
N GLU A 51 -5.39 9.62 11.00
CA GLU A 51 -6.82 9.38 11.20
C GLU A 51 -7.19 7.95 10.80
N ILE A 52 -7.33 7.08 11.79
CA ILE A 52 -7.41 5.63 11.60
C ILE A 52 -8.84 5.15 11.30
N LEU A 53 -9.85 5.79 11.86
CA LEU A 53 -11.25 5.37 11.71
C LEU A 53 -12.17 6.59 11.57
N PRO A 54 -13.16 6.57 10.64
CA PRO A 54 -14.21 7.56 10.66
C PRO A 54 -15.00 7.43 11.97
N GLU A 55 -15.23 8.55 12.65
CA GLU A 55 -16.03 8.57 13.90
C GLU A 55 -17.47 8.14 13.67
N THR A 56 -17.96 8.17 12.42
CA THR A 56 -19.32 7.80 12.05
C THR A 56 -19.36 6.97 10.78
N ILE A 57 -20.18 5.92 10.79
CA ILE A 57 -20.43 4.98 9.67
C ILE A 57 -21.01 5.69 8.42
N THR A 58 -21.62 6.87 8.57
CA THR A 58 -22.26 7.67 7.50
C THR A 58 -21.37 8.75 6.89
N GLY A 59 -20.15 8.97 7.44
CA GLY A 59 -19.17 9.84 6.82
C GLY A 59 -18.82 9.32 5.42
N LYS A 60 -18.74 10.18 4.39
CA LYS A 60 -18.09 9.82 3.13
C LYS A 60 -16.78 9.18 3.50
N PHE A 61 -16.59 7.88 3.16
CA PHE A 61 -15.33 7.19 3.31
C PHE A 61 -14.30 7.97 2.50
N SER A 62 -13.75 8.98 3.14
CA SER A 62 -12.69 9.79 2.59
C SER A 62 -11.50 8.86 2.42
N ARG A 63 -10.97 8.79 1.23
CA ARG A 63 -9.82 8.03 0.79
C ARG A 63 -8.81 7.81 1.90
N LEU A 64 -8.65 6.55 2.29
CA LEU A 64 -7.78 6.15 3.39
C LEU A 64 -6.37 5.89 2.87
N ASP A 65 -5.78 6.89 2.24
CA ASP A 65 -4.40 6.81 1.78
C ASP A 65 -3.45 6.86 2.97
N LEU A 66 -2.41 6.06 2.95
CA LEU A 66 -1.28 6.19 3.85
C LEU A 66 -0.29 7.18 3.24
N LYS A 67 -0.33 8.41 3.70
CA LYS A 67 0.63 9.44 3.34
C LYS A 67 1.73 9.50 4.39
N MET A 68 2.99 9.42 3.96
CA MET A 68 4.13 9.38 4.87
C MET A 68 5.37 10.03 4.27
N GLN A 69 6.29 10.39 5.14
CA GLN A 69 7.66 10.69 4.78
C GLN A 69 8.53 9.50 5.17
N VAL A 70 9.35 9.03 4.23
CA VAL A 70 10.33 7.97 4.41
C VAL A 70 11.69 8.57 4.12
N ASP A 71 12.46 8.88 5.16
CA ASP A 71 13.68 9.67 5.09
C ASP A 71 13.45 11.00 4.34
N ASP A 72 14.09 11.17 3.18
CA ASP A 72 13.98 12.33 2.29
C ASP A 72 12.89 12.18 1.21
N LYS A 73 12.07 11.13 1.25
CA LYS A 73 11.05 10.84 0.24
C LYS A 73 9.64 11.06 0.77
N LEU A 74 8.74 11.51 -0.08
CA LEU A 74 7.31 11.54 0.19
C LEU A 74 6.67 10.32 -0.46
N VAL A 75 5.98 9.50 0.33
CA VAL A 75 5.37 8.26 -0.13
C VAL A 75 3.88 8.29 0.16
N ASN A 76 3.07 7.99 -0.86
CA ASN A 76 1.66 7.70 -0.72
C ASN A 76 1.39 6.24 -1.08
N VAL A 77 0.65 5.53 -0.23
CA VAL A 77 0.20 4.16 -0.50
C VAL A 77 -1.31 4.14 -0.57
N GLU A 78 -1.85 3.76 -1.71
CA GLU A 78 -3.30 3.67 -1.97
C GLU A 78 -3.70 2.22 -2.24
N MET A 79 -4.83 1.80 -1.64
CA MET A 79 -5.45 0.51 -1.89
C MET A 79 -6.76 0.71 -2.64
N GLN A 80 -6.86 0.19 -3.88
CA GLN A 80 -8.03 0.36 -4.74
C GLN A 80 -8.62 -0.99 -5.17
N ILE A 81 -9.87 -1.24 -4.81
CA ILE A 81 -10.54 -2.51 -5.13
C ILE A 81 -11.28 -2.47 -6.46
N LYS A 82 -11.95 -1.36 -6.76
CA LYS A 82 -12.73 -1.17 -8.00
C LYS A 82 -11.98 -0.30 -8.99
N ASN A 83 -12.04 -0.68 -10.27
CA ASN A 83 -11.57 0.17 -11.35
C ASN A 83 -12.62 1.26 -11.61
N GLU A 84 -12.28 2.52 -11.29
CA GLU A 84 -13.09 3.69 -11.60
C GLU A 84 -12.58 4.35 -12.89
N PRO A 85 -13.46 4.92 -13.73
CA PRO A 85 -13.06 5.43 -15.06
C PRO A 85 -11.97 6.50 -15.02
N ASP A 86 -11.90 7.29 -13.95
CA ASP A 86 -10.97 8.40 -13.75
C ASP A 86 -9.77 8.03 -12.86
N PHE A 87 -9.52 6.73 -12.65
CA PHE A 87 -8.49 6.27 -11.69
C PHE A 87 -7.09 6.78 -12.07
N ASN A 88 -6.71 6.75 -13.36
CA ASN A 88 -5.40 7.21 -13.82
C ASN A 88 -5.19 8.69 -13.56
N ASP A 89 -6.19 9.51 -13.89
CA ASP A 89 -6.15 10.96 -13.70
C ASP A 89 -6.06 11.29 -12.21
N ARG A 90 -6.78 10.51 -11.39
CA ARG A 90 -6.78 10.63 -9.94
C ARG A 90 -5.41 10.31 -9.34
N VAL A 91 -4.75 9.24 -9.79
CA VAL A 91 -3.40 8.89 -9.33
C VAL A 91 -2.42 10.00 -9.67
N LEU A 92 -2.43 10.53 -10.90
CA LEU A 92 -1.58 11.65 -11.31
C LEU A 92 -1.88 12.92 -10.50
N TYR A 93 -3.15 13.21 -10.25
CA TYR A 93 -3.55 14.38 -9.45
C TYR A 93 -3.01 14.26 -8.01
N TYR A 94 -3.16 13.11 -7.34
CA TYR A 94 -2.65 12.96 -5.97
C TYR A 94 -1.13 12.95 -5.91
N TRP A 95 -0.48 12.30 -6.86
CA TRP A 95 0.97 12.37 -6.97
C TRP A 95 1.45 13.84 -7.13
N SER A 96 0.81 14.61 -8.01
CA SER A 96 1.17 16.02 -8.21
C SER A 96 0.96 16.87 -6.95
N LYS A 97 -0.11 16.61 -6.20
CA LYS A 97 -0.37 17.25 -4.90
C LYS A 97 0.67 16.85 -3.84
N LEU A 98 1.11 15.60 -3.84
CA LEU A 98 2.18 15.14 -2.96
C LEU A 98 3.47 15.87 -3.28
N TYR A 99 3.85 15.92 -4.56
CA TYR A 99 5.06 16.54 -5.04
C TYR A 99 5.09 18.06 -4.81
N SER A 100 4.02 18.77 -5.17
CA SER A 100 3.96 20.23 -5.03
C SER A 100 3.67 20.70 -3.61
N GLY A 101 3.09 19.87 -2.78
CA GLY A 101 2.62 20.26 -1.45
C GLY A 101 3.73 20.40 -0.39
N ASP A 102 4.95 19.95 -0.67
CA ASP A 102 6.10 20.08 0.23
C ASP A 102 6.82 21.41 0.07
N LEU A 103 6.64 22.11 -1.06
CA LEU A 103 7.29 23.38 -1.34
C LEU A 103 6.53 24.53 -0.69
N LYS A 104 7.24 25.36 0.09
CA LYS A 104 6.70 26.57 0.72
C LYS A 104 7.12 27.82 -0.06
N SER A 105 6.44 28.92 0.22
CA SER A 105 6.83 30.22 -0.37
C SER A 105 8.24 30.62 0.08
N GLY A 106 9.15 30.76 -0.88
CA GLY A 106 10.54 31.11 -0.66
C GLY A 106 11.53 29.94 -0.73
N ASP A 107 11.02 28.69 -0.82
CA ASP A 107 11.87 27.51 -1.01
C ASP A 107 12.39 27.44 -2.47
N GLU A 108 13.52 26.80 -2.68
CA GLU A 108 14.07 26.55 -4.02
C GLU A 108 13.44 25.29 -4.63
N TYR A 109 13.26 25.24 -5.96
CA TYR A 109 12.75 24.06 -6.64
C TYR A 109 13.66 22.83 -6.49
N GLY A 110 14.95 23.03 -6.19
CA GLY A 110 15.90 21.98 -5.85
C GLY A 110 15.53 21.21 -4.60
N ASP A 111 14.85 21.86 -3.65
CA ASP A 111 14.46 21.29 -2.35
C ASP A 111 13.27 20.31 -2.45
N LEU A 112 12.57 20.27 -3.60
CA LEU A 112 11.51 19.30 -3.82
C LEU A 112 12.01 17.87 -3.60
N LYS A 113 11.32 17.13 -2.74
CA LYS A 113 11.63 15.73 -2.42
C LYS A 113 11.16 14.79 -3.53
N GLN A 114 11.79 13.63 -3.62
CA GLN A 114 11.26 12.53 -4.41
C GLN A 114 9.87 12.15 -3.90
N SER A 115 8.89 12.11 -4.80
CA SER A 115 7.51 11.77 -4.48
C SER A 115 7.12 10.48 -5.18
N ILE A 116 6.72 9.48 -4.38
CA ILE A 116 6.43 8.12 -4.82
C ILE A 116 4.97 7.80 -4.50
N SER A 117 4.23 7.36 -5.53
CA SER A 117 2.89 6.81 -5.34
C SER A 117 2.93 5.29 -5.51
N ILE A 118 2.50 4.55 -4.49
CA ILE A 118 2.35 3.09 -4.50
C ILE A 118 0.86 2.79 -4.56
N ASN A 119 0.40 2.24 -5.68
CA ASN A 119 -1.00 1.92 -5.92
C ASN A 119 -1.16 0.40 -5.96
N ILE A 120 -1.81 -0.18 -4.95
CA ILE A 120 -2.14 -1.60 -4.89
C ILE A 120 -3.57 -1.75 -5.40
N ILE A 121 -3.76 -2.47 -6.49
CA ILE A 121 -5.06 -2.54 -7.18
C ILE A 121 -5.56 -3.97 -7.31
N ASN A 122 -6.85 -4.18 -7.06
CA ASN A 122 -7.49 -5.50 -7.16
C ASN A 122 -8.20 -5.71 -8.52
N PHE A 123 -7.63 -5.19 -9.59
CA PHE A 123 -8.10 -5.36 -10.97
C PHE A 123 -6.92 -5.36 -11.93
N ASN A 124 -7.13 -5.89 -13.15
CA ASN A 124 -6.15 -5.79 -14.21
C ASN A 124 -6.28 -4.42 -14.88
N MET A 125 -5.19 -3.68 -14.91
CA MET A 125 -5.11 -2.34 -15.50
C MET A 125 -4.29 -2.34 -16.78
N PHE A 126 -3.19 -3.09 -16.80
CA PHE A 126 -2.27 -3.18 -17.92
C PHE A 126 -2.37 -4.56 -18.58
N GLU A 127 -2.13 -4.62 -19.92
CA GLU A 127 -2.19 -5.89 -20.67
C GLU A 127 -0.98 -6.80 -20.43
N CYS A 128 0.14 -6.25 -19.92
CA CYS A 128 1.35 -7.02 -19.60
C CYS A 128 1.09 -8.08 -18.52
N PRO A 129 1.80 -9.20 -18.51
CA PRO A 129 1.62 -10.27 -17.51
C PRO A 129 2.22 -9.93 -16.15
N GLU A 130 3.12 -8.97 -16.07
CA GLU A 130 3.79 -8.56 -14.85
C GLU A 130 2.80 -7.91 -13.88
N PHE A 131 2.91 -8.25 -12.61
CA PHE A 131 2.06 -7.69 -11.56
C PHE A 131 2.52 -6.31 -11.08
N HIS A 132 3.74 -5.90 -11.39
CA HIS A 132 4.33 -4.62 -10.99
C HIS A 132 4.70 -3.79 -12.22
N SER A 133 4.26 -2.54 -12.21
CA SER A 133 4.63 -1.52 -13.20
C SER A 133 5.10 -0.27 -12.48
N CYS A 134 6.21 0.33 -12.93
CA CYS A 134 6.75 1.57 -12.41
C CYS A 134 6.83 2.62 -13.53
N PHE A 135 6.15 3.73 -13.33
CA PHE A 135 6.15 4.86 -14.26
C PHE A 135 7.05 5.97 -13.74
N LYS A 136 7.86 6.53 -14.65
CA LYS A 136 8.76 7.67 -14.41
C LYS A 136 8.61 8.66 -15.56
N VAL A 137 9.11 9.88 -15.39
CA VAL A 137 9.10 10.90 -16.45
C VAL A 137 10.30 10.68 -17.34
N LEU A 138 10.06 10.19 -18.56
CA LEU A 138 11.08 9.85 -19.55
C LEU A 138 10.86 10.61 -20.85
N GLU A 139 11.94 10.87 -21.58
CA GLU A 139 11.87 11.30 -22.97
C GLU A 139 11.31 10.15 -23.83
N VAL A 140 10.38 10.46 -24.73
CA VAL A 140 9.50 9.45 -25.37
C VAL A 140 10.25 8.49 -26.29
N ASN A 141 11.30 8.95 -26.97
CA ASN A 141 11.99 8.13 -27.99
C ASN A 141 13.28 7.47 -27.47
N ARG A 142 14.04 8.19 -26.62
CA ARG A 142 15.33 7.73 -26.09
C ARG A 142 15.21 7.09 -24.72
N HIS A 143 14.04 7.24 -24.07
CA HIS A 143 13.77 6.82 -22.70
C HIS A 143 14.76 7.39 -21.67
N GLU A 144 15.28 8.59 -21.93
CA GLU A 144 16.17 9.31 -21.04
C GLU A 144 15.36 9.87 -19.85
N LEU A 145 15.83 9.61 -18.63
CA LEU A 145 15.16 10.04 -17.41
C LEU A 145 15.26 11.56 -17.26
N LEU A 146 14.11 12.25 -17.17
CA LEU A 146 14.07 13.71 -16.93
C LEU A 146 14.43 14.04 -15.48
N THR A 147 13.91 13.26 -14.54
CA THR A 147 14.12 13.44 -13.10
C THR A 147 13.86 12.14 -12.35
N ASP A 148 14.59 11.88 -11.28
CA ASP A 148 14.36 10.78 -10.35
C ASP A 148 13.30 11.12 -9.28
N LYS A 149 12.82 12.37 -9.24
CA LYS A 149 11.85 12.84 -8.23
C LYS A 149 10.43 12.31 -8.45
N CYS A 150 10.14 11.62 -9.55
CA CYS A 150 8.84 11.04 -9.86
C CYS A 150 8.90 9.53 -9.97
N ALA A 151 8.09 8.82 -9.16
CA ALA A 151 7.83 7.40 -9.36
C ALA A 151 6.36 7.07 -9.02
N ILE A 152 5.69 6.35 -9.92
CA ILE A 152 4.33 5.87 -9.71
C ILE A 152 4.32 4.36 -9.93
N HIS A 153 4.10 3.61 -8.88
CA HIS A 153 4.05 2.15 -8.88
C HIS A 153 2.61 1.65 -8.89
N PHE A 154 2.35 0.62 -9.68
CA PHE A 154 1.12 -0.14 -9.65
C PHE A 154 1.44 -1.60 -9.36
N PHE A 155 0.71 -2.18 -8.41
CA PHE A 155 0.79 -3.59 -8.05
C PHE A 155 -0.58 -4.23 -8.24
N GLU A 156 -0.71 -5.09 -9.26
CA GLU A 156 -1.97 -5.68 -9.70
C GLU A 156 -2.19 -7.04 -9.02
N LEU A 157 -2.99 -7.08 -7.96
CA LEU A 157 -3.24 -8.27 -7.15
C LEU A 157 -3.81 -9.45 -7.95
N LYS A 158 -4.57 -9.17 -9.02
CA LYS A 158 -5.14 -10.21 -9.90
C LYS A 158 -4.09 -11.00 -10.69
N LYS A 159 -2.88 -10.45 -10.83
CA LYS A 159 -1.75 -11.09 -11.55
C LYS A 159 -0.83 -11.87 -10.62
N ILE A 160 -1.02 -11.77 -9.30
CA ILE A 160 -0.18 -12.48 -8.33
C ILE A 160 -0.48 -13.97 -8.37
N ASN A 161 0.58 -14.78 -8.45
CA ASN A 161 0.46 -16.22 -8.37
C ASN A 161 -0.02 -16.64 -6.97
N LYS A 162 -0.95 -17.61 -6.91
CA LYS A 162 -1.41 -18.19 -5.64
C LYS A 162 -0.37 -19.09 -4.99
N LYS A 163 0.58 -19.63 -5.77
CA LYS A 163 1.66 -20.45 -5.24
C LYS A 163 2.68 -19.55 -4.54
N ILE A 164 2.96 -19.84 -3.27
CA ILE A 164 3.91 -19.07 -2.47
C ILE A 164 5.34 -19.23 -3.02
N ASN A 165 5.95 -18.10 -3.36
CA ASN A 165 7.36 -17.99 -3.70
C ASN A 165 8.10 -17.39 -2.50
N LYS A 166 8.66 -18.26 -1.63
CA LYS A 166 9.35 -17.84 -0.39
C LYS A 166 10.57 -16.95 -0.63
N ASN A 167 11.08 -16.90 -1.86
CA ASN A 167 12.26 -16.11 -2.21
C ASN A 167 11.92 -14.70 -2.73
N ASN A 168 10.63 -14.40 -2.96
CA ASN A 168 10.18 -13.10 -3.43
C ASN A 168 9.36 -12.39 -2.35
N ARG A 169 10.01 -11.51 -1.58
CA ARG A 169 9.36 -10.77 -0.48
C ARG A 169 8.22 -9.89 -0.97
N MET A 170 8.33 -9.32 -2.18
CA MET A 170 7.28 -8.49 -2.78
C MET A 170 6.01 -9.31 -3.05
N GLU A 171 6.16 -10.50 -3.67
CA GLU A 171 5.04 -11.41 -3.86
C GLU A 171 4.41 -11.83 -2.52
N LEU A 172 5.22 -12.11 -1.48
CA LEU A 172 4.70 -12.49 -0.15
C LEU A 172 3.83 -11.37 0.46
N TRP A 173 4.26 -10.11 0.39
CA TRP A 173 3.46 -8.98 0.85
C TRP A 173 2.16 -8.83 0.07
N LEU A 174 2.22 -8.95 -1.26
CA LEU A 174 1.03 -8.83 -2.10
C LEU A 174 0.08 -10.02 -1.93
N GLN A 175 0.60 -11.23 -1.70
CA GLN A 175 -0.22 -12.40 -1.33
C GLN A 175 -0.89 -12.20 0.04
N LEU A 176 -0.20 -11.63 1.04
CA LEU A 176 -0.78 -11.31 2.34
C LEU A 176 -1.95 -10.33 2.19
N ILE A 177 -1.75 -9.26 1.42
CA ILE A 177 -2.80 -8.26 1.16
C ILE A 177 -3.98 -8.88 0.42
N ASN A 178 -3.72 -9.82 -0.50
CA ASN A 178 -4.73 -10.47 -1.32
C ASN A 178 -5.37 -11.70 -0.67
N ALA A 179 -4.92 -12.16 0.51
CA ALA A 179 -5.42 -13.34 1.18
C ALA A 179 -6.93 -13.22 1.48
N GLU A 180 -7.67 -14.29 1.17
CA GLU A 180 -9.12 -14.39 1.33
C GLU A 180 -9.55 -15.53 2.28
N SER A 181 -8.60 -16.38 2.67
CA SER A 181 -8.88 -17.54 3.53
C SER A 181 -7.83 -17.73 4.63
N GLU A 182 -8.23 -18.43 5.69
CA GLU A 182 -7.36 -18.82 6.79
C GLU A 182 -6.20 -19.70 6.30
N GLU A 183 -6.45 -20.56 5.32
CA GLU A 183 -5.45 -21.46 4.74
C GLU A 183 -4.34 -20.65 4.04
N GLU A 184 -4.71 -19.58 3.31
CA GLU A 184 -3.74 -18.69 2.65
C GLU A 184 -2.88 -17.95 3.68
N LEU A 185 -3.48 -17.45 4.77
CA LEU A 185 -2.75 -16.81 5.86
C LEU A 185 -1.81 -17.78 6.58
N GLU A 186 -2.25 -19.01 6.83
CA GLU A 186 -1.42 -20.01 7.49
C GLU A 186 -0.21 -20.41 6.62
N MET A 187 -0.38 -20.53 5.30
CA MET A 187 0.76 -20.75 4.39
C MET A 187 1.79 -19.60 4.45
N LEU A 188 1.32 -18.36 4.56
CA LEU A 188 2.19 -17.17 4.71
C LEU A 188 2.87 -17.13 6.08
N ARG A 189 2.18 -17.57 7.14
CA ARG A 189 2.76 -17.70 8.48
C ARG A 189 3.93 -18.69 8.54
N GLN A 190 3.93 -19.70 7.65
CA GLN A 190 5.00 -20.69 7.53
C GLN A 190 6.19 -20.22 6.68
N THR A 191 6.24 -18.95 6.28
CA THR A 191 7.41 -18.35 5.63
C THR A 191 8.48 -17.97 6.65
N ASN A 192 9.72 -17.82 6.21
CA ASN A 192 10.84 -17.41 7.07
C ASN A 192 11.00 -15.87 7.09
N VAL A 193 9.90 -15.13 7.05
CA VAL A 193 9.89 -13.67 7.07
C VAL A 193 9.12 -13.22 8.31
N PRO A 194 9.83 -12.80 9.38
CA PRO A 194 9.21 -12.49 10.68
C PRO A 194 8.11 -11.43 10.59
N GLU A 195 8.28 -10.42 9.74
CA GLU A 195 7.32 -9.32 9.60
C GLU A 195 6.03 -9.79 8.89
N ILE A 196 6.13 -10.74 7.95
CA ILE A 196 4.96 -11.39 7.35
C ILE A 196 4.22 -12.24 8.40
N GLN A 197 4.96 -13.01 9.21
CA GLN A 197 4.37 -13.79 10.30
C GLN A 197 3.64 -12.91 11.30
N LYS A 198 4.25 -11.77 11.69
CA LYS A 198 3.63 -10.79 12.59
C LYS A 198 2.39 -10.15 11.93
N ALA A 199 2.44 -9.81 10.65
CA ALA A 199 1.29 -9.25 9.93
C ALA A 199 0.11 -10.22 9.87
N VAL A 200 0.36 -11.53 9.69
CA VAL A 200 -0.68 -12.56 9.81
C VAL A 200 -1.31 -12.58 11.21
N MET A 201 -0.50 -12.50 12.27
CA MET A 201 -1.03 -12.43 13.65
C MET A 201 -1.88 -11.17 13.86
N VAL A 202 -1.47 -10.02 13.31
CA VAL A 202 -2.25 -8.77 13.38
C VAL A 202 -3.60 -8.92 12.66
N ILE A 203 -3.64 -9.58 11.48
CA ILE A 203 -4.90 -9.87 10.78
C ILE A 203 -5.80 -10.77 11.62
N HIS A 204 -5.25 -11.79 12.30
CA HIS A 204 -6.03 -12.64 13.21
C HIS A 204 -6.60 -11.85 14.39
N GLN A 205 -5.81 -10.99 15.03
CA GLN A 205 -6.28 -10.12 16.11
C GLN A 205 -7.40 -9.18 15.66
N MET A 206 -7.24 -8.56 14.48
CA MET A 206 -8.28 -7.73 13.86
C MET A 206 -9.54 -8.55 13.53
N SER A 207 -9.38 -9.81 13.17
CA SER A 207 -10.49 -10.73 12.89
C SER A 207 -11.24 -11.19 14.15
N GLU A 208 -10.67 -11.02 15.34
CA GLU A 208 -11.30 -11.27 16.64
C GLU A 208 -11.96 -10.02 17.23
N ASP A 209 -11.66 -8.82 16.73
CA ASP A 209 -12.24 -7.55 17.16
C ASP A 209 -13.60 -7.30 16.49
N GLU A 210 -14.67 -7.34 17.26
CA GLU A 210 -16.05 -7.19 16.76
C GLU A 210 -16.28 -5.86 16.02
N LYS A 211 -15.65 -4.77 16.49
CA LYS A 211 -15.77 -3.44 15.88
C LYS A 211 -15.09 -3.43 14.50
N ILE A 212 -13.90 -4.02 14.41
CA ILE A 212 -13.16 -4.11 13.14
C ILE A 212 -13.89 -5.03 12.17
N GLN A 213 -14.42 -6.17 12.62
CA GLN A 213 -15.24 -7.06 11.80
C GLN A 213 -16.47 -6.36 11.22
N GLU A 214 -17.20 -5.60 12.04
CA GLU A 214 -18.38 -4.87 11.56
C GLU A 214 -18.00 -3.79 10.55
N LEU A 215 -16.92 -3.05 10.76
CA LEU A 215 -16.41 -2.06 9.80
C LEU A 215 -15.99 -2.73 8.48
N ALA A 216 -15.30 -3.87 8.53
CA ALA A 216 -14.92 -4.63 7.35
C ALA A 216 -16.15 -5.11 6.57
N ARG A 217 -17.17 -5.66 7.28
CA ARG A 217 -18.43 -6.11 6.69
C ARG A 217 -19.19 -4.97 6.00
N LEU A 218 -19.25 -3.81 6.64
CA LEU A 218 -19.90 -2.61 6.06
C LEU A 218 -19.14 -2.12 4.82
N ARG A 219 -17.81 -2.15 4.87
CA ARG A 219 -16.97 -1.76 3.72
C ARG A 219 -17.13 -2.72 2.54
N GLU A 220 -17.16 -4.03 2.79
CA GLU A 220 -17.42 -5.03 1.73
C GLU A 220 -18.78 -4.84 1.06
N LYS A 221 -19.82 -4.45 1.81
CA LYS A 221 -21.15 -4.17 1.26
C LYS A 221 -21.21 -2.89 0.42
N ALA A 222 -20.32 -1.92 0.68
CA ALA A 222 -20.26 -0.67 -0.07
C ALA A 222 -19.45 -0.79 -1.37
N LEU A 223 -18.70 -1.89 -1.53
CA LEU A 223 -17.92 -2.22 -2.72
C LEU A 223 -18.75 -3.03 -3.70
#